data_b414ee155b459497c9e5a8ac88c4f717
#
_entry.id   b414ee155b459497c9e5a8ac88c4f717
#
_cell.length_a   1.000
_cell.length_b   1.000
_cell.length_c   1.000
_cell.angle_alpha   90.00
_cell.angle_beta   90.00
_cell.angle_gamma   90.00
#
_symmetry.space_group_name_H-M   'P 1'
#
loop_
_entity.id
_entity.type
_entity.pdbx_description
1 polymer ?
#
loop_
_entity_poly.entity_id
_entity_poly.type
_entity_poly.pdbx_seq_one_letter_code
_entity_poly.pdbx_strand_id
1 'polypeptide(L)'
;MKSSIINNSQKIDKLFKGVVSHNRSGKIEHNFNNKIISILLDLKSNNTNLPMFFSTNRFNVLSWSASDHGLRVKNSNKNDLYKFIINLTSKLGFKNKEIRSIKLLTFPKIFGYGFNPLSVYFCYNTQNILI
;
A
#
# COMPACT_ATOMS: atom_id res chain seq x y z
N MET A 1 -10.86 36.69 6.58
CA MET A 1 -10.60 35.74 5.51
C MET A 1 -9.74 34.59 6.06
N LYS A 2 -10.36 33.51 6.47
CA LYS A 2 -9.63 32.31 6.84
C LYS A 2 -9.66 31.40 5.63
N SER A 3 -8.56 31.32 4.89
CA SER A 3 -8.36 30.32 3.86
C SER A 3 -8.23 28.97 4.54
N SER A 4 -9.29 28.18 4.51
CA SER A 4 -9.22 26.76 4.83
C SER A 4 -8.40 26.08 3.72
N ILE A 5 -7.11 25.96 3.93
CA ILE A 5 -6.29 25.03 3.17
C ILE A 5 -6.77 23.64 3.60
N ILE A 6 -7.75 23.13 2.88
CA ILE A 6 -8.12 21.74 2.96
C ILE A 6 -6.91 20.96 2.41
N ASN A 7 -6.14 20.37 3.30
CA ASN A 7 -5.07 19.45 2.96
C ASN A 7 -5.65 18.23 2.22
N ASN A 8 -5.88 18.38 0.93
CA ASN A 8 -6.32 17.33 0.01
C ASN A 8 -5.19 16.32 -0.31
N SER A 9 -4.02 16.49 0.30
CA SER A 9 -2.82 15.67 0.06
C SER A 9 -2.85 14.28 0.69
N GLN A 10 -3.88 13.95 1.47
CA GLN A 10 -3.88 12.72 2.29
C GLN A 10 -4.58 11.52 1.65
N LYS A 11 -5.26 11.67 0.52
CA LYS A 11 -6.06 10.59 -0.12
C LYS A 11 -5.55 10.19 -1.51
N ILE A 12 -4.27 10.33 -1.77
CA ILE A 12 -3.72 10.09 -3.11
C ILE A 12 -2.81 8.87 -3.07
N ASP A 13 -3.12 7.90 -3.92
CA ASP A 13 -2.21 6.79 -4.20
C ASP A 13 -0.91 7.35 -4.82
N LYS A 14 0.23 6.78 -4.44
CA LYS A 14 1.55 7.26 -4.86
C LYS A 14 2.41 6.13 -5.40
N LEU A 15 3.16 6.43 -6.45
CA LEU A 15 4.18 5.56 -7.01
C LEU A 15 5.57 6.07 -6.62
N PHE A 16 6.42 5.19 -6.12
CA PHE A 16 7.79 5.50 -5.73
C PHE A 16 8.79 4.70 -6.55
N LYS A 17 9.88 5.33 -6.93
CA LYS A 17 11.08 4.68 -7.41
C LYS A 17 12.14 4.74 -6.31
N GLY A 18 12.82 3.65 -6.05
CA GLY A 18 13.82 3.57 -5.01
C GLY A 18 14.93 2.59 -5.35
N VAL A 19 15.88 2.51 -4.45
CA VAL A 19 16.97 1.53 -4.50
C VAL A 19 16.98 0.79 -3.18
N VAL A 20 17.00 -0.53 -3.24
CA VAL A 20 17.23 -1.39 -2.07
C VAL A 20 18.66 -1.87 -2.09
N SER A 21 19.37 -1.59 -1.02
CA SER A 21 20.73 -2.07 -0.79
C SER A 21 20.71 -3.19 0.24
N HIS A 22 21.26 -4.33 -0.12
CA HIS A 22 21.49 -5.42 0.81
C HIS A 22 22.99 -5.53 1.09
N ASN A 23 23.37 -5.27 2.33
CA ASN A 23 24.73 -5.49 2.82
C ASN A 23 24.73 -6.77 3.66
N ARG A 24 25.43 -7.78 3.19
CA ARG A 24 25.63 -9.02 3.94
C ARG A 24 27.05 -8.97 4.52
N SER A 25 27.16 -8.81 5.83
CA SER A 25 28.42 -8.95 6.54
C SER A 25 28.69 -10.44 6.82
N GLY A 26 29.78 -10.96 6.29
CA GLY A 26 30.21 -12.35 6.45
C GLY A 26 31.58 -12.55 5.83
N LYS A 27 32.05 -13.80 5.74
CA LYS A 27 33.35 -14.14 5.10
C LYS A 27 33.52 -13.68 3.65
N ILE A 28 32.42 -13.34 2.99
CA ILE A 28 32.36 -12.76 1.64
C ILE A 28 31.35 -11.60 1.70
N GLU A 29 31.84 -10.38 1.47
CA GLU A 29 30.99 -9.21 1.36
C GLU A 29 30.29 -9.19 0.01
N HIS A 30 28.97 -9.29 0.01
CA HIS A 30 28.13 -9.06 -1.17
C HIS A 30 27.29 -7.82 -0.99
N ASN A 31 27.61 -6.78 -1.76
CA ASN A 31 26.78 -5.59 -1.89
C ASN A 31 25.88 -5.74 -3.12
N PHE A 32 24.60 -5.71 -2.89
CA PHE A 32 23.61 -5.86 -3.95
C PHE A 32 22.64 -4.67 -3.92
N ASN A 33 22.60 -3.92 -5.03
CA ASN A 33 21.72 -2.76 -5.20
C ASN A 33 20.71 -3.04 -6.27
N ASN A 34 19.42 -3.05 -5.92
CA ASN A 34 18.33 -3.20 -6.87
C ASN A 34 17.46 -1.95 -6.95
N LYS A 35 17.16 -1.54 -8.17
CA LYS A 35 16.11 -0.55 -8.42
C LYS A 35 14.75 -1.22 -8.19
N ILE A 36 13.91 -0.57 -7.40
CA ILE A 36 12.56 -1.05 -7.09
C ILE A 36 11.52 0.01 -7.43
N ILE A 37 10.31 -0.46 -7.70
CA ILE A 37 9.11 0.35 -7.77
C ILE A 37 8.21 -0.11 -6.65
N SER A 38 7.71 0.82 -5.84
CA SER A 38 6.73 0.57 -4.80
C SER A 38 5.54 1.50 -4.94
N ILE A 39 4.40 1.09 -4.41
CA ILE A 39 3.16 1.86 -4.43
C ILE A 39 2.64 2.05 -3.02
N LEU A 40 2.11 3.23 -2.75
CA LEU A 40 1.36 3.53 -1.55
C LEU A 40 -0.09 3.74 -1.96
N LEU A 41 -0.99 2.89 -1.49
CA LEU A 41 -2.41 2.90 -1.81
C LEU A 41 -3.22 3.30 -0.58
N ASP A 42 -4.14 4.24 -0.72
CA ASP A 42 -5.17 4.50 0.28
C ASP A 42 -6.34 3.54 0.04
N LEU A 43 -6.60 2.65 0.99
CA LEU A 43 -7.63 1.60 0.83
C LEU A 43 -9.06 2.13 0.82
N LYS A 44 -9.28 3.37 1.26
CA LYS A 44 -10.59 4.05 1.21
C LYS A 44 -10.78 4.94 -0.02
N SER A 45 -9.71 5.29 -0.72
CA SER A 45 -9.80 6.17 -1.87
C SER A 45 -10.08 5.40 -3.16
N ASN A 46 -11.08 5.87 -3.90
CA ASN A 46 -11.33 5.41 -5.27
C ASN A 46 -10.59 6.28 -6.31
N ASN A 47 -10.04 7.42 -5.89
CA ASN A 47 -9.31 8.31 -6.77
C ASN A 47 -7.84 7.90 -6.82
N THR A 48 -7.41 7.40 -7.96
CA THR A 48 -6.03 7.09 -8.24
C THR A 48 -5.45 8.17 -9.15
N ASN A 49 -4.50 8.95 -8.65
CA ASN A 49 -3.65 9.81 -9.49
C ASN A 49 -2.45 9.03 -10.03
N LEU A 50 -2.62 7.73 -10.21
CA LEU A 50 -1.58 6.88 -10.76
C LEU A 50 -1.59 6.97 -12.29
N PRO A 51 -0.44 6.79 -12.94
CA PRO A 51 -0.33 6.95 -14.38
C PRO A 51 -1.17 5.90 -15.14
N MET A 52 -1.49 6.18 -16.41
CA MET A 52 -2.31 5.31 -17.27
C MET A 52 -1.75 3.87 -17.41
N PHE A 53 -0.45 3.68 -17.22
CA PHE A 53 0.19 2.36 -17.26
C PHE A 53 0.05 1.57 -15.96
N PHE A 54 -0.64 2.12 -14.94
CA PHE A 54 -0.97 1.43 -13.71
C PHE A 54 -2.47 1.12 -13.63
N SER A 55 -2.83 -0.08 -13.19
CA SER A 55 -4.21 -0.49 -12.95
C SER A 55 -4.37 -1.27 -11.65
N THR A 56 -5.55 -1.15 -11.05
CA THR A 56 -5.98 -1.99 -9.92
C THR A 56 -6.90 -3.08 -10.39
N ASN A 57 -6.66 -4.33 -9.95
CA ASN A 57 -7.44 -5.51 -10.30
C ASN A 57 -7.59 -5.77 -11.82
N ARG A 58 -6.72 -5.22 -12.63
CA ARG A 58 -6.64 -5.40 -14.08
C ARG A 58 -5.20 -5.53 -14.53
N PHE A 59 -4.99 -6.26 -15.64
CA PHE A 59 -3.69 -6.33 -16.29
C PHE A 59 -3.26 -4.95 -16.84
N ASN A 60 -2.02 -4.59 -16.62
CA ASN A 60 -1.37 -3.42 -17.20
C ASN A 60 0.16 -3.58 -17.10
N VAL A 61 0.92 -2.57 -17.56
CA VAL A 61 2.38 -2.52 -17.38
C VAL A 61 2.73 -2.63 -15.90
N LEU A 62 2.09 -1.80 -15.07
CA LEU A 62 2.09 -1.96 -13.61
C LEU A 62 0.66 -2.24 -13.15
N SER A 63 0.51 -3.19 -12.23
CA SER A 63 -0.80 -3.53 -11.67
C SER A 63 -0.70 -3.96 -10.21
N TRP A 64 -1.83 -3.86 -9.54
CA TRP A 64 -2.02 -4.31 -8.17
C TRP A 64 -3.38 -5.02 -8.05
N SER A 65 -3.44 -6.07 -7.26
CA SER A 65 -4.68 -6.81 -7.01
C SER A 65 -4.87 -7.01 -5.51
N ALA A 66 -6.07 -6.69 -5.01
CA ALA A 66 -6.40 -6.84 -3.60
C ALA A 66 -6.29 -8.29 -3.12
N SER A 67 -6.58 -9.25 -4.00
CA SER A 67 -6.50 -10.68 -3.72
C SER A 67 -5.10 -11.19 -3.37
N ASP A 68 -4.05 -10.44 -3.71
CA ASP A 68 -2.67 -10.83 -3.44
C ASP A 68 -2.22 -10.42 -2.02
N HIS A 69 -3.04 -9.67 -1.28
CA HIS A 69 -2.65 -9.01 -0.03
C HIS A 69 -3.47 -9.48 1.17
N GLY A 70 -3.36 -10.75 1.51
CA GLY A 70 -3.90 -11.34 2.74
C GLY A 70 -5.29 -11.93 2.61
N LEU A 71 -6.23 -11.25 1.96
CA LEU A 71 -7.60 -11.72 1.82
C LEU A 71 -7.73 -12.95 0.91
N ARG A 72 -6.90 -13.05 -0.16
CA ARG A 72 -6.84 -14.16 -1.13
C ARG A 72 -8.18 -14.55 -1.77
N VAL A 73 -9.13 -13.63 -1.79
CA VAL A 73 -10.44 -13.80 -2.43
C VAL A 73 -10.41 -13.20 -3.82
N LYS A 74 -10.78 -13.99 -4.83
CA LYS A 74 -10.88 -13.50 -6.22
C LYS A 74 -11.88 -12.34 -6.29
N ASN A 75 -11.59 -11.36 -7.15
CA ASN A 75 -12.41 -10.17 -7.38
C ASN A 75 -12.58 -9.26 -6.15
N SER A 76 -11.76 -9.42 -5.11
CA SER A 76 -11.75 -8.48 -3.99
C SER A 76 -11.21 -7.11 -4.43
N ASN A 77 -11.70 -6.06 -3.78
CA ASN A 77 -11.33 -4.67 -4.05
C ASN A 77 -10.62 -4.04 -2.83
N LYS A 78 -10.23 -2.77 -2.95
CA LYS A 78 -9.59 -2.02 -1.86
C LYS A 78 -10.44 -2.01 -0.57
N ASN A 79 -11.76 -1.86 -0.71
CA ASN A 79 -12.66 -1.81 0.43
C ASN A 79 -12.76 -3.16 1.15
N ASP A 80 -12.73 -4.27 0.41
CA ASP A 80 -12.72 -5.61 1.00
C ASP A 80 -11.44 -5.83 1.81
N LEU A 81 -10.30 -5.40 1.26
CA LEU A 81 -9.03 -5.43 1.96
C LEU A 81 -9.04 -4.52 3.19
N TYR A 82 -9.62 -3.32 3.09
CA TYR A 82 -9.79 -2.43 4.24
C TYR A 82 -10.56 -3.12 5.38
N LYS A 83 -11.72 -3.72 5.08
CA LYS A 83 -12.52 -4.45 6.08
C LYS A 83 -11.77 -5.63 6.69
N PHE A 84 -10.99 -6.33 5.87
CA PHE A 84 -10.16 -7.43 6.34
C PHE A 84 -9.12 -6.96 7.36
N ILE A 85 -8.42 -5.85 7.09
CA ILE A 85 -7.42 -5.29 8.02
C ILE A 85 -8.09 -4.76 9.29
N ILE A 86 -9.25 -4.10 9.19
CA ILE A 86 -10.03 -3.66 10.36
C ILE A 86 -10.39 -4.86 11.26
N ASN A 87 -10.83 -5.96 10.67
CA ASN A 87 -11.14 -7.17 11.43
C ASN A 87 -9.89 -7.77 12.11
N LEU A 88 -8.76 -7.75 11.40
CA LEU A 88 -7.50 -8.24 11.92
C LEU A 88 -7.00 -7.38 13.11
N THR A 89 -7.03 -6.05 12.96
CA THR A 89 -6.63 -5.12 14.03
C THR A 89 -7.56 -5.21 15.24
N SER A 90 -8.85 -5.46 15.03
CA SER A 90 -9.82 -5.70 16.11
C SER A 90 -9.44 -6.92 16.95
N LYS A 91 -8.98 -7.99 16.33
CA LYS A 91 -8.47 -9.18 17.03
C LYS A 91 -7.21 -8.90 17.86
N LEU A 92 -6.46 -7.87 17.47
CA LEU A 92 -5.26 -7.40 18.20
C LEU A 92 -5.59 -6.40 19.32
N GLY A 93 -6.87 -6.10 19.57
CA GLY A 93 -7.33 -5.23 20.64
C GLY A 93 -7.59 -3.78 20.26
N PHE A 94 -7.41 -3.40 18.99
CA PHE A 94 -7.76 -2.05 18.52
C PHE A 94 -9.26 -1.94 18.25
N LYS A 95 -9.88 -0.85 18.70
CA LYS A 95 -11.29 -0.62 18.38
C LYS A 95 -11.46 -0.15 16.95
N ASN A 96 -12.42 -0.71 16.21
CA ASN A 96 -12.67 -0.36 14.81
C ASN A 96 -12.91 1.14 14.59
N LYS A 97 -13.46 1.85 15.58
CA LYS A 97 -13.71 3.30 15.53
C LYS A 97 -12.44 4.14 15.64
N GLU A 98 -11.35 3.56 16.13
CA GLU A 98 -10.06 4.26 16.27
C GLU A 98 -9.33 4.35 14.93
N ILE A 99 -9.59 3.45 13.99
CA ILE A 99 -8.93 3.45 12.70
C ILE A 99 -9.80 4.18 11.67
N ARG A 100 -9.30 5.33 11.20
CA ARG A 100 -9.98 6.14 10.18
C ARG A 100 -9.54 5.77 8.75
N SER A 101 -8.25 5.60 8.55
CA SER A 101 -7.69 5.29 7.24
C SER A 101 -6.57 4.25 7.34
N ILE A 102 -6.40 3.49 6.27
CA ILE A 102 -5.34 2.50 6.12
C ILE A 102 -4.66 2.75 4.79
N LYS A 103 -3.33 2.90 4.82
CA LYS A 103 -2.50 2.98 3.62
C LYS A 103 -1.65 1.71 3.51
N LEU A 104 -1.63 1.15 2.32
CA LEU A 104 -0.84 -0.03 1.99
C LEU A 104 0.39 0.37 1.19
N LEU A 105 1.57 0.12 1.72
CA LEU A 105 2.83 0.17 0.99
C LEU A 105 3.18 -1.24 0.52
N THR A 106 3.35 -1.40 -0.78
CA THR A 106 3.63 -2.71 -1.39
C THR A 106 4.32 -2.55 -2.75
N PHE A 107 4.61 -3.69 -3.40
CA PHE A 107 5.19 -3.73 -4.73
C PHE A 107 4.11 -4.05 -5.77
N PRO A 108 4.08 -3.33 -6.92
CA PRO A 108 3.19 -3.66 -8.01
C PRO A 108 3.67 -4.90 -8.77
N LYS A 109 2.75 -5.54 -9.49
CA LYS A 109 3.09 -6.49 -10.55
C LYS A 109 3.59 -5.71 -11.78
N ILE A 110 4.55 -6.27 -12.47
CA ILE A 110 5.07 -5.79 -13.75
C ILE A 110 4.64 -6.78 -14.82
N PHE A 111 3.86 -6.33 -15.81
CA PHE A 111 3.27 -7.18 -16.84
C PHE A 111 2.56 -8.44 -16.28
N GLY A 112 1.84 -8.27 -15.17
CA GLY A 112 1.12 -9.36 -14.50
C GLY A 112 1.98 -10.26 -13.61
N TYR A 113 3.30 -10.11 -13.63
CA TYR A 113 4.22 -10.85 -12.76
C TYR A 113 4.60 -10.00 -11.56
N GLY A 114 4.45 -10.54 -10.37
CA GLY A 114 4.80 -9.86 -9.15
C GLY A 114 5.40 -10.79 -8.12
N PHE A 115 6.50 -10.36 -7.55
CA PHE A 115 7.00 -10.87 -6.30
C PHE A 115 6.75 -9.80 -5.24
N ASN A 116 5.87 -10.10 -4.29
CA ASN A 116 5.54 -9.19 -3.20
C ASN A 116 6.11 -9.74 -1.88
N PRO A 117 7.38 -9.42 -1.56
CA PRO A 117 8.03 -9.94 -0.36
C PRO A 117 7.49 -9.32 0.92
N LEU A 118 6.86 -8.13 0.82
CA LEU A 118 6.40 -7.36 1.97
C LEU A 118 5.22 -6.46 1.61
N SER A 119 4.20 -6.48 2.48
CA SER A 119 3.10 -5.52 2.48
C SER A 119 3.03 -4.88 3.87
N VAL A 120 3.11 -3.54 3.91
CA VAL A 120 3.05 -2.78 5.16
C VAL A 120 1.76 -1.97 5.19
N TYR A 121 0.97 -2.15 6.24
CA TYR A 121 -0.29 -1.43 6.46
C TYR A 121 -0.08 -0.36 7.51
N PHE A 122 -0.20 0.90 7.11
CA PHE A 122 -0.16 2.05 8.00
C PHE A 122 -1.58 2.41 8.41
N CYS A 123 -1.92 2.20 9.68
CA CYS A 123 -3.22 2.51 10.24
C CYS A 123 -3.18 3.88 10.92
N TYR A 124 -4.12 4.76 10.57
CA TYR A 124 -4.21 6.11 11.10
C TYR A 124 -5.54 6.31 11.83
N ASN A 125 -5.49 6.99 12.96
CA ASN A 125 -6.67 7.35 13.73
C ASN A 125 -7.42 8.56 13.14
N THR A 126 -8.46 9.01 13.82
CA THR A 126 -9.28 10.18 13.42
C THR A 126 -8.51 11.50 13.41
N GLN A 127 -7.39 11.58 14.13
CA GLN A 127 -6.50 12.73 14.20
C GLN A 127 -5.34 12.64 13.19
N ASN A 128 -5.35 11.63 12.29
CA ASN A 128 -4.28 11.30 11.34
C ASN A 128 -2.94 10.93 12.00
N ILE A 129 -2.98 10.41 13.20
CA ILE A 129 -1.82 9.88 13.90
C ILE A 129 -1.71 8.39 13.57
N LEU A 130 -0.50 7.94 13.25
CA LEU A 130 -0.19 6.52 13.04
C LEU A 130 -0.31 5.78 14.38
N ILE A 131 -1.02 4.67 14.37
CA ILE A 131 -1.29 3.86 15.56
C ILE A 131 -0.81 2.42 15.37
#